data_9374ba44953836ad44285856c6265676
#
_entry.id   9374ba44953836ad44285856c6265676
#
_cell.length_a   1.000
_cell.length_b   1.000
_cell.length_c   1.000
_cell.angle_alpha   90.00
_cell.angle_beta   90.00
_cell.angle_gamma   90.00
#
_symmetry.space_group_name_H-M   'P 1'
#
loop_
_entity.id
_entity.type
_entity.pdbx_description
1 polymer ?
#
loop_
_entity_poly.entity_id
_entity_poly.type
_entity_poly.pdbx_seq_one_letter_code
_entity_poly.pdbx_strand_id
1 'polypeptide(L)'
;MNRTLRLSVLVVVGGCGAAQTAGVAPIAVGNVVVTPLGNDVYAAIRTEPLGLAVNANSLFIVNDDHVVVVDAQFTRAATQENLAALRRITHKPVRYVITTHWHDDHVAGNQVYRDSFPDVRFIAHANTRADLISKGRDNRAGQIKFAPAVADQLERFLAMGLGSDSTPSTAMERASLTSAVKIVRQYLNESPGYREVLPDSVLDRVLVLTDGGRRIEIHWFGRANTRGDVVTYLPRDGVVSTGDLVVAPMPFGFGSYPSEWIAALDSVEALRPRVIIPGHGPVMRDLAYIRQVKRMLSTARDSVRAAAAIGLSADSTAKVVRLAALQRELAGDEKWMNWAFSYFFRRPVVGRAYEEVKGVLP
;
A
#
# COMPACT_ATOMS: atom_id res chain seq x y z
N MET A 1 22.07 62.77 49.16
CA MET A 1 22.92 61.64 48.65
C MET A 1 22.11 60.36 48.86
N ASN A 2 21.29 60.01 47.89
CA ASN A 2 20.47 58.75 47.90
C ASN A 2 21.08 57.74 46.95
N ARG A 3 21.62 56.65 47.46
CA ARG A 3 22.07 55.51 46.68
C ARG A 3 20.93 54.51 46.55
N THR A 4 20.37 54.38 45.36
CA THR A 4 19.38 53.37 45.00
C THR A 4 20.13 52.05 44.68
N LEU A 5 19.87 51.05 45.45
CA LEU A 5 20.36 49.68 45.21
C LEU A 5 19.49 49.02 44.17
N ARG A 6 20.03 48.67 43.01
CA ARG A 6 19.33 47.85 42.00
C ARG A 6 19.62 46.37 42.24
N LEU A 7 18.56 45.64 42.60
CA LEU A 7 18.59 44.19 42.75
C LEU A 7 18.36 43.58 41.34
N SER A 8 19.38 42.96 40.77
CA SER A 8 19.24 42.20 39.54
C SER A 8 18.80 40.76 39.86
N VAL A 9 17.61 40.40 39.47
CA VAL A 9 17.10 39.02 39.55
C VAL A 9 17.58 38.27 38.31
N LEU A 10 18.46 37.28 38.53
CA LEU A 10 18.90 36.36 37.47
C LEU A 10 17.84 35.25 37.34
N VAL A 11 17.04 35.30 36.29
CA VAL A 11 16.13 34.20 35.94
C VAL A 11 16.93 33.16 35.16
N VAL A 12 17.27 32.06 35.77
CA VAL A 12 17.82 30.87 35.13
C VAL A 12 16.65 30.12 34.50
N VAL A 13 16.45 30.31 33.19
CA VAL A 13 15.54 29.48 32.42
C VAL A 13 16.25 28.16 32.14
N GLY A 14 15.92 27.15 32.94
CA GLY A 14 16.33 25.76 32.70
C GLY A 14 15.64 25.26 31.42
N GLY A 15 16.33 25.34 30.29
CA GLY A 15 15.92 24.69 29.05
C GLY A 15 16.06 23.18 29.22
N CYS A 16 14.94 22.46 29.39
CA CYS A 16 14.88 21.02 29.14
C CYS A 16 15.12 20.81 27.64
N GLY A 17 16.37 20.64 27.27
CA GLY A 17 16.75 20.19 25.94
C GLY A 17 16.25 18.77 25.74
N ALA A 18 15.13 18.60 25.03
CA ALA A 18 14.83 17.32 24.43
C ALA A 18 16.00 16.96 23.54
N ALA A 19 16.75 15.92 23.90
CA ALA A 19 17.77 15.35 23.05
C ALA A 19 17.12 14.98 21.72
N GLN A 20 17.35 15.78 20.69
CA GLN A 20 17.10 15.37 19.31
C GLN A 20 18.06 14.20 19.07
N THR A 21 17.52 12.97 19.05
CA THR A 21 18.24 11.84 18.49
C THR A 21 18.62 12.23 17.09
N ALA A 22 19.92 12.34 16.82
CA ALA A 22 20.46 12.57 15.48
C ALA A 22 19.85 11.49 14.59
N GLY A 23 18.91 11.88 13.73
CA GLY A 23 18.15 10.93 12.92
C GLY A 23 19.10 10.24 11.96
N VAL A 24 19.08 8.91 11.97
CA VAL A 24 19.75 8.11 10.93
C VAL A 24 19.21 8.60 9.59
N ALA A 25 20.10 8.99 8.67
CA ALA A 25 19.70 9.48 7.36
C ALA A 25 18.97 8.36 6.57
N PRO A 26 17.98 8.71 5.73
CA PRO A 26 17.31 7.75 4.87
C PRO A 26 18.31 7.01 3.97
N ILE A 27 18.10 5.73 3.75
CA ILE A 27 18.93 4.86 2.90
C ILE A 27 18.21 4.67 1.57
N ALA A 28 18.83 5.09 0.46
CA ALA A 28 18.31 4.86 -0.89
C ALA A 28 19.04 3.70 -1.56
N VAL A 29 18.30 2.77 -2.16
CA VAL A 29 18.79 1.66 -2.98
C VAL A 29 17.83 1.44 -4.14
N GLY A 30 18.29 1.65 -5.38
CA GLY A 30 17.39 1.59 -6.54
C GLY A 30 16.22 2.56 -6.39
N ASN A 31 15.01 2.03 -6.48
CA ASN A 31 13.78 2.79 -6.31
C ASN A 31 13.15 2.66 -4.91
N VAL A 32 13.90 2.26 -3.90
CA VAL A 32 13.41 2.23 -2.53
C VAL A 32 14.18 3.22 -1.65
N VAL A 33 13.45 3.97 -0.84
CA VAL A 33 13.99 4.84 0.22
C VAL A 33 13.54 4.30 1.57
N VAL A 34 14.51 3.88 2.38
CA VAL A 34 14.23 3.38 3.74
C VAL A 34 14.43 4.49 4.74
N THR A 35 13.36 4.83 5.46
CA THR A 35 13.33 5.90 6.46
C THR A 35 13.14 5.30 7.85
N PRO A 36 13.98 5.63 8.84
CA PRO A 36 13.79 5.19 10.22
C PRO A 36 12.56 5.87 10.83
N LEU A 37 11.76 5.09 11.56
CA LEU A 37 10.58 5.56 12.29
C LEU A 37 10.82 5.61 13.81
N GLY A 38 11.99 5.16 14.27
CA GLY A 38 12.37 4.99 15.67
C GLY A 38 12.29 3.53 16.12
N ASN A 39 12.97 3.21 17.24
CA ASN A 39 12.95 1.88 17.87
C ASN A 39 13.19 0.72 16.89
N ASP A 40 14.16 0.86 15.97
CA ASP A 40 14.49 -0.17 14.98
C ASP A 40 13.33 -0.57 14.05
N VAL A 41 12.41 0.36 13.78
CA VAL A 41 11.33 0.23 12.81
C VAL A 41 11.63 1.15 11.62
N TYR A 42 11.47 0.63 10.39
CA TYR A 42 11.85 1.34 9.17
C TYR A 42 10.77 1.19 8.08
N ALA A 43 10.38 2.31 7.50
CA ALA A 43 9.50 2.31 6.31
C ALA A 43 10.36 2.25 5.04
N ALA A 44 10.16 1.22 4.23
CA ALA A 44 10.77 1.06 2.91
C ALA A 44 9.74 1.50 1.84
N ILE A 45 9.89 2.73 1.37
CA ILE A 45 8.92 3.39 0.49
C ILE A 45 9.43 3.37 -0.94
N ARG A 46 8.59 2.93 -1.84
CA ARG A 46 8.87 2.95 -3.28
C ARG A 46 8.73 4.36 -3.83
N THR A 47 9.62 4.69 -4.78
CA THR A 47 9.69 6.03 -5.39
C THR A 47 9.18 6.06 -6.82
N GLU A 48 8.77 4.92 -7.36
CA GLU A 48 8.14 4.87 -8.68
C GLU A 48 6.81 5.64 -8.66
N PRO A 49 6.52 6.40 -9.72
CA PRO A 49 5.24 7.09 -9.82
C PRO A 49 4.08 6.07 -9.93
N LEU A 50 2.90 6.47 -9.44
CA LEU A 50 1.67 5.69 -9.63
C LEU A 50 1.48 5.34 -11.11
N GLY A 51 1.32 4.06 -11.42
CA GLY A 51 1.20 3.55 -12.78
C GLY A 51 0.29 2.34 -12.88
N LEU A 52 0.25 1.73 -14.07
CA LEU A 52 -0.48 0.49 -14.33
C LEU A 52 0.18 -0.73 -13.68
N ALA A 53 1.47 -0.66 -13.42
CA ALA A 53 2.23 -1.64 -12.66
C ALA A 53 3.07 -0.89 -11.62
N VAL A 54 3.04 -1.36 -10.40
CA VAL A 54 3.68 -0.73 -9.24
C VAL A 54 4.35 -1.79 -8.38
N ASN A 55 5.30 -1.37 -7.55
CA ASN A 55 5.83 -2.15 -6.44
C ASN A 55 5.24 -1.62 -5.13
N ALA A 56 5.04 -2.49 -4.16
CA ALA A 56 4.47 -2.12 -2.86
C ALA A 56 5.51 -1.46 -1.94
N ASN A 57 5.02 -0.73 -0.95
CA ASN A 57 5.83 -0.36 0.21
C ASN A 57 6.06 -1.57 1.12
N SER A 58 7.12 -1.52 1.92
CA SER A 58 7.39 -2.54 2.94
C SER A 58 7.69 -1.89 4.28
N LEU A 59 7.46 -2.64 5.37
CA LEU A 59 7.87 -2.26 6.71
C LEU A 59 8.93 -3.25 7.19
N PHE A 60 10.05 -2.75 7.72
CA PHE A 60 11.07 -3.58 8.38
C PHE A 60 11.01 -3.33 9.89
N ILE A 61 10.91 -4.40 10.65
CA ILE A 61 10.90 -4.40 12.12
C ILE A 61 12.10 -5.24 12.56
N VAL A 62 13.14 -4.58 13.05
CA VAL A 62 14.38 -5.23 13.46
C VAL A 62 14.29 -5.53 14.95
N ASN A 63 14.14 -6.80 15.30
CA ASN A 63 14.12 -7.33 16.66
C ASN A 63 15.54 -7.66 17.14
N ASP A 64 15.68 -8.25 18.34
CA ASP A 64 16.98 -8.52 18.95
C ASP A 64 17.82 -9.51 18.13
N ASP A 65 17.23 -10.57 17.58
CA ASP A 65 17.92 -11.63 16.84
C ASP A 65 17.44 -11.82 15.40
N HIS A 66 16.35 -11.19 14.99
CA HIS A 66 15.76 -11.36 13.66
C HIS A 66 15.01 -10.10 13.15
N VAL A 67 14.57 -10.17 11.92
CA VAL A 67 13.75 -9.14 11.27
C VAL A 67 12.38 -9.71 10.91
N VAL A 68 11.33 -8.90 11.09
CA VAL A 68 10.01 -9.09 10.49
C VAL A 68 9.85 -8.10 9.34
N VAL A 69 9.43 -8.60 8.18
CA VAL A 69 9.14 -7.78 6.99
C VAL A 69 7.64 -7.83 6.72
N VAL A 70 7.04 -6.70 6.36
CA VAL A 70 5.68 -6.65 5.82
C VAL A 70 5.78 -6.40 4.33
N ASP A 71 5.19 -7.29 3.55
CA ASP A 71 5.14 -7.35 2.09
C ASP A 71 6.50 -7.46 1.36
N ALA A 72 6.46 -8.18 0.25
CA ALA A 72 7.50 -8.22 -0.77
C ALA A 72 7.19 -7.19 -1.88
N GLN A 73 7.49 -7.52 -3.14
CA GLN A 73 7.34 -6.63 -4.28
C GLN A 73 6.76 -7.37 -5.49
N PHE A 74 6.41 -6.64 -6.55
CA PHE A 74 5.93 -7.19 -7.81
C PHE A 74 7.02 -7.96 -8.57
N THR A 75 8.29 -7.56 -8.41
CA THR A 75 9.42 -8.20 -9.09
C THR A 75 10.46 -8.70 -8.10
N ARG A 76 11.21 -9.73 -8.49
CA ARG A 76 12.36 -10.21 -7.71
C ARG A 76 13.41 -9.12 -7.57
N ALA A 77 13.68 -8.39 -8.65
CA ALA A 77 14.65 -7.29 -8.62
C ALA A 77 14.28 -6.22 -7.59
N ALA A 78 13.01 -5.79 -7.54
CA ALA A 78 12.55 -4.82 -6.55
C ALA A 78 12.64 -5.36 -5.11
N THR A 79 12.37 -6.66 -4.90
CA THR A 79 12.55 -7.31 -3.59
C THR A 79 14.03 -7.40 -3.20
N GLN A 80 14.92 -7.61 -4.17
CA GLN A 80 16.36 -7.56 -3.94
C GLN A 80 16.84 -6.15 -3.56
N GLU A 81 16.26 -5.09 -4.14
CA GLU A 81 16.52 -3.70 -3.69
C GLU A 81 16.13 -3.52 -2.21
N ASN A 82 14.94 -3.99 -1.80
CA ASN A 82 14.51 -3.98 -0.41
C ASN A 82 15.47 -4.74 0.51
N LEU A 83 15.88 -5.94 0.12
CA LEU A 83 16.83 -6.76 0.88
C LEU A 83 18.22 -6.08 0.95
N ALA A 84 18.69 -5.50 -0.13
CA ALA A 84 19.95 -4.75 -0.16
C ALA A 84 19.90 -3.52 0.77
N ALA A 85 18.78 -2.80 0.81
CA ALA A 85 18.57 -1.68 1.73
C ALA A 85 18.51 -2.16 3.19
N LEU A 86 17.81 -3.27 3.48
CA LEU A 86 17.77 -3.90 4.79
C LEU A 86 19.18 -4.31 5.27
N ARG A 87 20.02 -4.83 4.38
CA ARG A 87 21.42 -5.22 4.70
C ARG A 87 22.33 -4.04 5.06
N ARG A 88 21.96 -2.81 4.70
CA ARG A 88 22.64 -1.60 5.19
C ARG A 88 22.24 -1.21 6.63
N ILE A 89 21.13 -1.77 7.11
CA ILE A 89 20.62 -1.53 8.48
C ILE A 89 21.12 -2.64 9.42
N THR A 90 20.96 -3.90 8.99
CA THR A 90 21.26 -5.06 9.84
C THR A 90 21.62 -6.29 9.01
N HIS A 91 22.43 -7.18 9.60
CA HIS A 91 22.73 -8.50 9.05
C HIS A 91 21.91 -9.63 9.68
N LYS A 92 20.97 -9.30 10.60
CA LYS A 92 20.07 -10.27 11.22
C LYS A 92 19.22 -10.98 10.15
N PRO A 93 18.86 -12.26 10.35
CA PRO A 93 18.02 -12.98 9.40
C PRO A 93 16.60 -12.44 9.39
N VAL A 94 15.94 -12.48 8.24
CA VAL A 94 14.48 -12.33 8.16
C VAL A 94 13.85 -13.63 8.62
N ARG A 95 13.08 -13.59 9.71
CA ARG A 95 12.40 -14.75 10.28
C ARG A 95 10.93 -14.82 9.87
N TYR A 96 10.29 -13.66 9.69
CA TYR A 96 8.89 -13.59 9.30
C TYR A 96 8.71 -12.59 8.15
N VAL A 97 7.88 -12.99 7.18
CA VAL A 97 7.32 -12.10 6.16
C VAL A 97 5.81 -12.13 6.34
N ILE A 98 5.23 -10.99 6.67
CA ILE A 98 3.78 -10.80 6.77
C ILE A 98 3.29 -10.36 5.40
N THR A 99 2.42 -11.13 4.78
CA THR A 99 1.79 -10.82 3.50
C THR A 99 0.44 -10.18 3.80
N THR A 100 0.27 -8.90 3.43
CA THR A 100 -0.97 -8.17 3.70
C THR A 100 -2.15 -8.74 2.94
N HIS A 101 -1.98 -9.04 1.65
CA HIS A 101 -2.99 -9.62 0.79
C HIS A 101 -2.37 -10.32 -0.43
N TRP A 102 -3.19 -10.86 -1.35
CA TRP A 102 -2.75 -11.78 -2.40
C TRP A 102 -2.28 -11.12 -3.70
N HIS A 103 -2.36 -9.80 -3.87
CA HIS A 103 -1.96 -9.15 -5.12
C HIS A 103 -0.46 -9.33 -5.39
N ASP A 104 -0.11 -9.52 -6.67
CA ASP A 104 1.24 -9.89 -7.08
C ASP A 104 2.31 -8.86 -6.68
N ASP A 105 1.97 -7.59 -6.61
CA ASP A 105 2.88 -6.52 -6.21
C ASP A 105 3.26 -6.54 -4.72
N HIS A 106 2.59 -7.37 -3.92
CA HIS A 106 2.90 -7.63 -2.51
C HIS A 106 3.55 -9.01 -2.28
N VAL A 107 3.41 -9.96 -3.23
CA VAL A 107 3.78 -11.36 -3.00
C VAL A 107 4.74 -11.97 -4.01
N ALA A 108 4.80 -11.45 -5.26
CA ALA A 108 5.56 -12.12 -6.31
C ALA A 108 7.07 -12.21 -6.01
N GLY A 109 7.59 -11.31 -5.19
CA GLY A 109 8.96 -11.33 -4.72
C GLY A 109 9.24 -12.21 -3.50
N ASN A 110 8.24 -12.88 -2.90
CA ASN A 110 8.40 -13.69 -1.68
C ASN A 110 9.51 -14.76 -1.81
N GLN A 111 9.70 -15.30 -3.00
CA GLN A 111 10.76 -16.28 -3.24
C GLN A 111 12.17 -15.75 -2.94
N VAL A 112 12.42 -14.42 -3.04
CA VAL A 112 13.72 -13.82 -2.70
C VAL A 112 14.02 -13.98 -1.21
N TYR A 113 13.03 -13.75 -0.36
CA TYR A 113 13.17 -13.98 1.09
C TYR A 113 13.33 -15.48 1.40
N ARG A 114 12.55 -16.35 0.76
CA ARG A 114 12.66 -17.82 0.94
C ARG A 114 14.04 -18.33 0.56
N ASP A 115 14.61 -17.85 -0.53
CA ASP A 115 15.93 -18.27 -1.00
C ASP A 115 17.07 -17.71 -0.15
N SER A 116 16.89 -16.50 0.40
CA SER A 116 17.90 -15.83 1.22
C SER A 116 17.92 -16.31 2.68
N PHE A 117 16.80 -16.84 3.18
CA PHE A 117 16.60 -17.23 4.57
C PHE A 117 15.81 -18.54 4.65
N PRO A 118 16.48 -19.71 4.74
CA PRO A 118 15.80 -21.02 4.69
C PRO A 118 14.71 -21.19 5.77
N ASP A 119 14.89 -20.58 6.95
CA ASP A 119 13.98 -20.69 8.10
C ASP A 119 12.89 -19.60 8.12
N VAL A 120 12.80 -18.75 7.07
CA VAL A 120 11.78 -17.70 7.01
C VAL A 120 10.38 -18.30 6.93
N ARG A 121 9.46 -17.73 7.70
CA ARG A 121 8.05 -18.10 7.71
C ARG A 121 7.19 -16.98 7.16
N PHE A 122 6.25 -17.34 6.29
CA PHE A 122 5.28 -16.43 5.69
C PHE A 122 3.96 -16.53 6.46
N ILE A 123 3.42 -15.37 6.84
CA ILE A 123 2.18 -15.24 7.61
C ILE A 123 1.18 -14.42 6.80
N ALA A 124 -0.06 -14.89 6.70
CA ALA A 124 -1.15 -14.16 6.05
C ALA A 124 -2.51 -14.55 6.64
N HIS A 125 -3.58 -13.89 6.20
CA HIS A 125 -4.94 -14.35 6.47
C HIS A 125 -5.25 -15.64 5.70
N ALA A 126 -6.12 -16.49 6.24
CA ALA A 126 -6.53 -17.74 5.59
C ALA A 126 -7.12 -17.51 4.19
N ASN A 127 -7.90 -16.44 4.00
CA ASN A 127 -8.44 -16.07 2.69
C ASN A 127 -7.35 -15.64 1.71
N THR A 128 -6.31 -14.95 2.16
CA THR A 128 -5.16 -14.58 1.32
C THR A 128 -4.47 -15.84 0.77
N ARG A 129 -4.25 -16.85 1.63
CA ARG A 129 -3.68 -18.12 1.18
C ARG A 129 -4.58 -18.82 0.15
N ALA A 130 -5.89 -18.85 0.38
CA ALA A 130 -6.84 -19.44 -0.56
C ALA A 130 -6.89 -18.70 -1.90
N ASP A 131 -6.85 -17.34 -1.86
CA ASP A 131 -6.86 -16.51 -3.06
C ASP A 131 -5.55 -16.62 -3.85
N LEU A 132 -4.39 -16.79 -3.21
CA LEU A 132 -3.12 -17.09 -3.90
C LEU A 132 -3.21 -18.35 -4.74
N ILE A 133 -3.80 -19.43 -4.17
CA ILE A 133 -3.93 -20.73 -4.84
C ILE A 133 -4.90 -20.67 -6.04
N SER A 134 -5.90 -19.81 -6.00
CA SER A 134 -6.93 -19.67 -7.04
C SER A 134 -6.72 -18.39 -7.87
N LYS A 135 -7.27 -17.28 -7.41
CA LYS A 135 -7.26 -15.98 -8.13
C LYS A 135 -5.86 -15.50 -8.49
N GLY A 136 -4.87 -15.71 -7.60
CA GLY A 136 -3.48 -15.31 -7.85
C GLY A 136 -2.87 -16.03 -9.03
N ARG A 137 -3.10 -17.33 -9.16
CA ARG A 137 -2.65 -18.13 -10.32
C ARG A 137 -3.29 -17.67 -11.61
N ASP A 138 -4.61 -17.49 -11.60
CA ASP A 138 -5.37 -17.06 -12.77
C ASP A 138 -4.96 -15.65 -13.21
N ASN A 139 -4.81 -14.73 -12.24
CA ASN A 139 -4.35 -13.37 -12.48
C ASN A 139 -2.95 -13.37 -13.12
N ARG A 140 -2.02 -14.13 -12.58
CA ARG A 140 -0.65 -14.24 -13.09
C ARG A 140 -0.60 -14.85 -14.48
N ALA A 141 -1.37 -15.90 -14.73
CA ALA A 141 -1.48 -16.49 -16.07
C ALA A 141 -2.03 -15.47 -17.08
N GLY A 142 -3.03 -14.68 -16.69
CA GLY A 142 -3.58 -13.57 -17.47
C GLY A 142 -2.53 -12.49 -17.72
N GLN A 143 -1.80 -12.06 -16.71
CA GLN A 143 -0.75 -11.05 -16.84
C GLN A 143 0.36 -11.52 -17.80
N ILE A 144 0.89 -12.73 -17.65
CA ILE A 144 1.91 -13.29 -18.55
C ILE A 144 1.41 -13.32 -19.99
N LYS A 145 0.14 -13.64 -20.20
CA LYS A 145 -0.47 -13.70 -21.53
C LYS A 145 -0.65 -12.33 -22.19
N PHE A 146 -1.13 -11.34 -21.43
CA PHE A 146 -1.57 -10.05 -22.01
C PHE A 146 -0.56 -8.92 -21.82
N ALA A 147 0.28 -8.97 -20.79
CA ALA A 147 1.23 -7.90 -20.49
C ALA A 147 2.24 -7.60 -21.62
N PRO A 148 2.70 -8.55 -22.46
CA PRO A 148 3.57 -8.23 -23.59
C PRO A 148 2.92 -7.23 -24.55
N ALA A 149 1.69 -7.48 -24.97
CA ALA A 149 0.95 -6.60 -25.89
C ALA A 149 0.66 -5.22 -25.25
N VAL A 150 0.37 -5.19 -23.94
CA VAL A 150 0.19 -3.94 -23.21
C VAL A 150 1.49 -3.15 -23.17
N ALA A 151 2.62 -3.77 -22.82
CA ALA A 151 3.92 -3.11 -22.81
C ALA A 151 4.30 -2.54 -24.18
N ASP A 152 4.13 -3.33 -25.24
CA ASP A 152 4.38 -2.88 -26.63
C ASP A 152 3.52 -1.67 -27.01
N GLN A 153 2.27 -1.65 -26.58
CA GLN A 153 1.37 -0.51 -26.82
C GLN A 153 1.81 0.74 -26.07
N LEU A 154 2.17 0.60 -24.80
CA LEU A 154 2.65 1.72 -23.98
C LEU A 154 3.96 2.29 -24.53
N GLU A 155 4.88 1.45 -24.98
CA GLU A 155 6.13 1.87 -25.62
C GLU A 155 5.86 2.66 -26.91
N ARG A 156 4.91 2.22 -27.74
CA ARG A 156 4.49 2.99 -28.93
C ARG A 156 3.92 4.35 -28.55
N PHE A 157 3.07 4.43 -27.55
CA PHE A 157 2.52 5.71 -27.08
C PHE A 157 3.63 6.65 -26.60
N LEU A 158 4.56 6.14 -25.78
CA LEU A 158 5.70 6.90 -25.31
C LEU A 158 6.58 7.42 -26.47
N ALA A 159 6.86 6.57 -27.46
CA ALA A 159 7.66 6.97 -28.64
C ALA A 159 6.98 8.07 -29.49
N MET A 160 5.65 8.08 -29.53
CA MET A 160 4.86 9.11 -30.22
C MET A 160 4.57 10.35 -29.37
N GLY A 161 5.01 10.37 -28.08
CA GLY A 161 4.67 11.44 -27.15
C GLY A 161 3.20 11.47 -26.73
N LEU A 162 2.50 10.35 -26.90
CA LEU A 162 1.07 10.21 -26.61
C LEU A 162 0.84 9.59 -25.21
N GLY A 163 -0.29 9.91 -24.64
CA GLY A 163 -0.81 9.27 -23.45
C GLY A 163 -1.73 8.07 -23.77
N SER A 164 -2.27 7.47 -22.73
CA SER A 164 -3.14 6.29 -22.81
C SER A 164 -4.45 6.52 -23.61
N ASP A 165 -4.85 7.78 -23.78
CA ASP A 165 -6.02 8.22 -24.56
C ASP A 165 -5.69 8.67 -25.99
N SER A 166 -4.46 8.43 -26.45
CA SER A 166 -3.94 8.83 -27.76
C SER A 166 -3.87 10.35 -27.99
N THR A 167 -3.90 11.16 -26.94
CA THR A 167 -3.61 12.59 -26.98
C THR A 167 -2.23 12.88 -26.42
N PRO A 168 -1.63 14.08 -26.60
CA PRO A 168 -0.32 14.40 -26.04
C PRO A 168 -0.24 14.11 -24.55
N SER A 169 0.83 13.38 -24.12
CA SER A 169 1.01 12.98 -22.71
C SER A 169 1.45 14.16 -21.84
N THR A 170 0.89 14.24 -20.63
CA THR A 170 1.45 15.12 -19.58
C THR A 170 2.79 14.59 -19.07
N ALA A 171 3.54 15.41 -18.33
CA ALA A 171 4.79 14.97 -17.70
C ALA A 171 4.55 13.83 -16.71
N MET A 172 3.47 13.92 -15.91
CA MET A 172 3.09 12.90 -14.93
C MET A 172 2.71 11.59 -15.64
N GLU A 173 1.85 11.65 -16.66
CA GLU A 173 1.46 10.48 -17.42
C GLU A 173 2.66 9.78 -18.07
N ARG A 174 3.57 10.55 -18.68
CA ARG A 174 4.80 10.00 -19.28
C ARG A 174 5.68 9.28 -18.25
N ALA A 175 5.89 9.89 -17.07
CA ALA A 175 6.64 9.27 -16.01
C ALA A 175 6.01 7.96 -15.55
N SER A 176 4.68 7.95 -15.36
CA SER A 176 3.91 6.77 -14.95
C SER A 176 3.92 5.64 -15.99
N LEU A 177 3.75 5.98 -17.29
CA LEU A 177 3.82 4.99 -18.37
C LEU A 177 5.24 4.42 -18.51
N THR A 178 6.27 5.26 -18.41
CA THR A 178 7.68 4.81 -18.47
C THR A 178 7.99 3.84 -17.33
N SER A 179 7.55 4.15 -16.11
CA SER A 179 7.71 3.28 -14.95
C SER A 179 6.96 1.97 -15.15
N ALA A 180 5.71 2.02 -15.60
CA ALA A 180 4.89 0.82 -15.83
C ALA A 180 5.54 -0.12 -16.85
N VAL A 181 6.02 0.41 -17.99
CA VAL A 181 6.73 -0.39 -19.00
C VAL A 181 7.95 -1.08 -18.39
N LYS A 182 8.79 -0.34 -17.64
CA LYS A 182 9.98 -0.91 -17.00
C LYS A 182 9.62 -2.05 -16.06
N ILE A 183 8.62 -1.86 -15.20
CA ILE A 183 8.18 -2.86 -14.21
C ILE A 183 7.60 -4.09 -14.93
N VAL A 184 6.72 -3.88 -15.92
CA VAL A 184 6.11 -4.98 -16.69
C VAL A 184 7.16 -5.78 -17.45
N ARG A 185 8.10 -5.13 -18.14
CA ARG A 185 9.19 -5.85 -18.83
C ARG A 185 10.06 -6.64 -17.86
N GLN A 186 10.37 -6.08 -16.69
CA GLN A 186 11.11 -6.79 -15.65
C GLN A 186 10.33 -8.01 -15.15
N TYR A 187 9.03 -7.85 -14.85
CA TYR A 187 8.15 -8.95 -14.44
C TYR A 187 8.11 -10.08 -15.48
N LEU A 188 7.95 -9.73 -16.77
CA LEU A 188 7.94 -10.72 -17.85
C LEU A 188 9.28 -11.48 -17.98
N ASN A 189 10.41 -10.79 -17.84
CA ASN A 189 11.74 -11.42 -17.84
C ASN A 189 11.91 -12.38 -16.67
N GLU A 190 11.30 -12.11 -15.53
CA GLU A 190 11.41 -12.92 -14.32
C GLU A 190 10.38 -14.06 -14.27
N SER A 191 9.30 -13.97 -15.01
CA SER A 191 8.17 -14.92 -14.98
C SER A 191 8.58 -16.39 -15.19
N PRO A 192 9.50 -16.75 -16.10
CA PRO A 192 9.92 -18.16 -16.28
C PRO A 192 10.52 -18.78 -15.03
N GLY A 193 11.13 -17.99 -14.16
CA GLY A 193 11.73 -18.45 -12.91
C GLY A 193 10.87 -18.22 -11.67
N TYR A 194 9.61 -17.87 -11.85
CA TYR A 194 8.70 -17.63 -10.74
C TYR A 194 8.36 -18.92 -9.98
N ARG A 195 8.45 -18.86 -8.66
CA ARG A 195 8.01 -19.90 -7.74
C ARG A 195 7.04 -19.30 -6.72
N GLU A 196 5.84 -19.84 -6.66
CA GLU A 196 4.85 -19.41 -5.68
C GLU A 196 5.29 -19.78 -4.27
N VAL A 197 5.23 -18.80 -3.36
CA VAL A 197 5.49 -19.00 -1.94
C VAL A 197 4.18 -18.77 -1.19
N LEU A 198 3.59 -19.86 -0.74
CA LEU A 198 2.38 -19.82 0.06
C LEU A 198 2.71 -19.50 1.53
N PRO A 199 1.79 -18.86 2.27
CA PRO A 199 1.93 -18.68 3.71
C PRO A 199 2.08 -20.00 4.46
N ASP A 200 3.09 -20.07 5.33
CA ASP A 200 3.35 -21.22 6.21
C ASP A 200 2.38 -21.23 7.40
N SER A 201 1.93 -20.03 7.82
CA SER A 201 1.00 -19.84 8.92
C SER A 201 -0.12 -18.90 8.51
N VAL A 202 -1.32 -19.19 8.95
CA VAL A 202 -2.48 -18.34 8.67
C VAL A 202 -3.16 -17.90 9.96
N LEU A 203 -3.80 -16.74 9.89
CA LEU A 203 -4.66 -16.22 10.97
C LEU A 203 -6.09 -16.05 10.44
N ASP A 204 -7.04 -16.06 11.36
CA ASP A 204 -8.45 -15.79 11.07
C ASP A 204 -8.86 -14.37 11.47
N ARG A 205 -8.41 -13.86 12.62
CA ARG A 205 -8.75 -12.51 13.10
C ARG A 205 -7.56 -11.73 13.59
N VAL A 206 -6.76 -12.32 14.46
CA VAL A 206 -5.58 -11.68 15.04
C VAL A 206 -4.51 -12.71 15.33
N LEU A 207 -3.27 -12.34 15.04
CA LEU A 207 -2.08 -13.06 15.48
C LEU A 207 -1.14 -12.07 16.12
N VAL A 208 -0.51 -12.46 17.23
CA VAL A 208 0.46 -11.63 17.93
C VAL A 208 1.81 -12.33 17.93
N LEU A 209 2.81 -11.62 17.42
CA LEU A 209 4.20 -12.00 17.60
C LEU A 209 4.76 -11.20 18.77
N THR A 210 5.44 -11.89 19.70
CA THR A 210 6.10 -11.25 20.84
C THR A 210 7.58 -11.63 20.83
N ASP A 211 8.45 -10.63 20.85
CA ASP A 211 9.89 -10.82 20.86
C ASP A 211 10.59 -9.70 21.63
N GLY A 212 11.47 -10.04 22.60
CA GLY A 212 12.25 -9.07 23.37
C GLY A 212 11.41 -7.96 24.03
N GLY A 213 10.15 -8.25 24.37
CA GLY A 213 9.19 -7.24 24.88
C GLY A 213 8.53 -6.40 23.80
N ARG A 214 8.86 -6.56 22.51
CA ARG A 214 8.12 -5.98 21.40
C ARG A 214 6.90 -6.82 21.06
N ARG A 215 5.76 -6.17 20.92
CA ARG A 215 4.50 -6.76 20.50
C ARG A 215 4.18 -6.28 19.07
N ILE A 216 3.98 -7.22 18.15
CA ILE A 216 3.57 -6.99 16.78
C ILE A 216 2.22 -7.66 16.61
N GLU A 217 1.19 -6.90 16.33
CA GLU A 217 -0.17 -7.37 16.16
C GLU A 217 -0.53 -7.40 14.67
N ILE A 218 -1.02 -8.53 14.19
CA ILE A 218 -1.48 -8.71 12.82
C ILE A 218 -2.98 -8.91 12.88
N HIS A 219 -3.74 -7.93 12.37
CA HIS A 219 -5.21 -7.90 12.45
C HIS A 219 -5.86 -8.08 11.09
N TRP A 220 -6.90 -8.91 11.05
CA TRP A 220 -7.90 -8.88 9.99
C TRP A 220 -9.14 -8.18 10.53
N PHE A 221 -9.53 -7.05 9.93
CA PHE A 221 -10.67 -6.23 10.36
C PHE A 221 -11.93 -6.46 9.52
N GLY A 222 -11.94 -7.46 8.67
CA GLY A 222 -13.01 -7.73 7.70
C GLY A 222 -12.48 -7.67 6.27
N ARG A 223 -13.36 -7.95 5.33
CA ARG A 223 -13.06 -7.82 3.91
C ARG A 223 -12.92 -6.34 3.56
N ALA A 224 -11.98 -6.00 2.67
CA ALA A 224 -11.72 -4.60 2.32
C ALA A 224 -11.32 -4.44 0.85
N ASN A 225 -10.03 -4.24 0.55
CA ASN A 225 -9.51 -4.25 -0.81
C ASN A 225 -9.62 -5.66 -1.42
N THR A 226 -9.32 -6.67 -0.59
CA THR A 226 -9.56 -8.08 -0.85
C THR A 226 -10.39 -8.68 0.29
N ARG A 227 -10.58 -10.00 0.31
CA ARG A 227 -11.24 -10.66 1.44
C ARG A 227 -10.29 -11.07 2.57
N GLY A 228 -8.98 -10.87 2.40
CA GLY A 228 -7.96 -11.35 3.32
C GLY A 228 -6.96 -10.28 3.76
N ASP A 229 -7.29 -9.00 3.62
CA ASP A 229 -6.36 -7.92 3.98
C ASP A 229 -6.03 -7.93 5.47
N VAL A 230 -4.74 -7.95 5.80
CA VAL A 230 -4.27 -7.81 7.18
C VAL A 230 -3.51 -6.51 7.37
N VAL A 231 -3.62 -5.99 8.57
CA VAL A 231 -2.95 -4.78 9.06
C VAL A 231 -1.94 -5.19 10.12
N THR A 232 -0.70 -4.70 10.01
CA THR A 232 0.34 -4.93 11.02
C THR A 232 0.46 -3.69 11.90
N TYR A 233 0.25 -3.85 13.20
CA TYR A 233 0.30 -2.76 14.17
C TYR A 233 1.35 -3.00 15.25
N LEU A 234 2.12 -1.95 15.55
CA LEU A 234 3.10 -1.91 16.63
C LEU A 234 2.59 -0.94 17.71
N PRO A 235 1.92 -1.42 18.77
CA PRO A 235 1.26 -0.56 19.76
C PRO A 235 2.21 0.41 20.47
N ARG A 236 3.41 -0.07 20.87
CA ARG A 236 4.43 0.75 21.53
C ARG A 236 4.90 1.91 20.64
N ASP A 237 5.06 1.64 19.35
CA ASP A 237 5.61 2.58 18.38
C ASP A 237 4.53 3.47 17.75
N GLY A 238 3.26 3.08 17.88
CA GLY A 238 2.14 3.72 17.21
C GLY A 238 2.25 3.68 15.68
N VAL A 239 2.90 2.64 15.15
CA VAL A 239 3.13 2.42 13.72
C VAL A 239 2.14 1.39 13.21
N VAL A 240 1.50 1.66 12.08
CA VAL A 240 0.63 0.71 11.39
C VAL A 240 1.04 0.60 9.92
N SER A 241 1.16 -0.63 9.42
CA SER A 241 1.24 -0.93 7.98
C SER A 241 -0.11 -1.50 7.54
N THR A 242 -0.72 -0.87 6.56
CA THR A 242 -2.11 -1.13 6.18
C THR A 242 -2.27 -2.00 4.94
N GLY A 243 -1.17 -2.29 4.21
CA GLY A 243 -1.34 -2.80 2.85
C GLY A 243 -2.29 -1.90 2.06
N ASP A 244 -3.04 -2.48 1.14
CA ASP A 244 -3.90 -1.75 0.22
C ASP A 244 -5.27 -1.33 0.80
N LEU A 245 -5.46 -1.46 2.13
CA LEU A 245 -6.51 -0.67 2.76
C LEU A 245 -6.29 0.83 2.53
N VAL A 246 -5.02 1.24 2.38
CA VAL A 246 -4.64 2.62 2.08
C VAL A 246 -3.64 2.63 0.93
N VAL A 247 -4.06 3.20 -0.20
CA VAL A 247 -3.24 3.44 -1.39
C VAL A 247 -3.36 4.89 -1.78
N ALA A 248 -2.25 5.60 -1.84
CA ALA A 248 -2.21 7.00 -2.24
C ALA A 248 -1.43 7.17 -3.56
N PRO A 249 -1.84 8.13 -4.40
CA PRO A 249 -2.90 9.12 -4.20
C PRO A 249 -4.31 8.63 -4.56
N MET A 250 -4.47 7.38 -5.00
CA MET A 250 -5.74 6.85 -5.48
C MET A 250 -5.95 5.41 -4.99
N PRO A 251 -7.05 5.10 -4.28
CA PRO A 251 -7.35 3.74 -3.84
C PRO A 251 -7.58 2.79 -5.02
N PHE A 252 -7.13 1.54 -4.88
CA PHE A 252 -7.35 0.46 -5.86
C PHE A 252 -8.62 -0.31 -5.48
N GLY A 253 -9.70 -0.10 -6.21
CA GLY A 253 -11.01 -0.68 -5.87
C GLY A 253 -11.30 -2.05 -6.49
N PHE A 254 -10.33 -2.68 -7.15
CA PHE A 254 -10.52 -3.95 -7.86
C PHE A 254 -10.85 -5.10 -6.90
N GLY A 255 -12.02 -5.72 -7.06
CA GLY A 255 -12.44 -6.85 -6.23
C GLY A 255 -12.82 -6.48 -4.79
N SER A 256 -12.90 -5.19 -4.47
CA SER A 256 -13.13 -4.67 -3.12
C SER A 256 -14.54 -4.93 -2.56
N TYR A 257 -14.69 -4.68 -1.26
CA TYR A 257 -15.91 -4.81 -0.47
C TYR A 257 -16.25 -3.45 0.17
N PRO A 258 -16.88 -2.51 -0.53
CA PRO A 258 -16.92 -1.09 -0.17
C PRO A 258 -17.42 -0.79 1.25
N SER A 259 -18.51 -1.41 1.71
CA SER A 259 -19.03 -1.17 3.06
C SER A 259 -18.13 -1.76 4.16
N GLU A 260 -17.62 -2.98 3.95
CA GLU A 260 -16.72 -3.60 4.92
C GLU A 260 -15.34 -2.90 4.93
N TRP A 261 -14.88 -2.39 3.78
CA TRP A 261 -13.65 -1.60 3.71
C TRP A 261 -13.75 -0.32 4.54
N ILE A 262 -14.88 0.37 4.53
CA ILE A 262 -15.13 1.51 5.41
C ILE A 262 -15.00 1.08 6.88
N ALA A 263 -15.61 -0.05 7.28
CA ALA A 263 -15.54 -0.56 8.64
C ALA A 263 -14.13 -1.00 9.05
N ALA A 264 -13.36 -1.59 8.12
CA ALA A 264 -11.96 -1.92 8.36
C ALA A 264 -11.10 -0.64 8.59
N LEU A 265 -11.34 0.42 7.82
CA LEU A 265 -10.68 1.71 8.01
C LEU A 265 -11.10 2.38 9.33
N ASP A 266 -12.35 2.24 9.78
CA ASP A 266 -12.77 2.66 11.11
C ASP A 266 -11.97 1.95 12.21
N SER A 267 -11.71 0.66 12.03
CA SER A 267 -10.90 -0.14 12.96
C SER A 267 -9.43 0.30 12.97
N VAL A 268 -8.86 0.62 11.80
CA VAL A 268 -7.50 1.20 11.72
C VAL A 268 -7.44 2.56 12.43
N GLU A 269 -8.45 3.41 12.24
CA GLU A 269 -8.56 4.71 12.91
C GLU A 269 -8.65 4.56 14.45
N ALA A 270 -9.38 3.53 14.93
CA ALA A 270 -9.50 3.21 16.35
C ALA A 270 -8.18 2.79 17.01
N LEU A 271 -7.20 2.27 16.27
CA LEU A 271 -5.84 1.99 16.76
C LEU A 271 -5.08 3.26 17.14
N ARG A 272 -5.53 4.44 16.68
CA ARG A 272 -4.88 5.75 16.87
C ARG A 272 -3.41 5.76 16.48
N PRO A 273 -3.06 5.32 15.27
CA PRO A 273 -1.66 5.26 14.84
C PRO A 273 -1.08 6.68 14.74
N ARG A 274 0.21 6.79 15.08
CA ARG A 274 1.00 8.03 14.87
C ARG A 274 1.69 8.04 13.51
N VAL A 275 1.93 6.87 12.96
CA VAL A 275 2.58 6.67 11.65
C VAL A 275 1.84 5.58 10.91
N ILE A 276 1.51 5.84 9.65
CA ILE A 276 0.80 4.92 8.77
C ILE A 276 1.69 4.67 7.55
N ILE A 277 1.97 3.41 7.28
CA ILE A 277 2.64 2.96 6.06
C ILE A 277 1.56 2.36 5.15
N PRO A 278 1.18 3.07 4.07
CA PRO A 278 0.23 2.54 3.10
C PRO A 278 0.87 1.47 2.24
N GLY A 279 0.05 0.67 1.55
CA GLY A 279 0.56 -0.27 0.54
C GLY A 279 1.32 0.45 -0.58
N HIS A 280 0.84 1.62 -0.98
CA HIS A 280 1.49 2.51 -1.95
C HIS A 280 1.37 3.97 -1.52
N GLY A 281 2.38 4.76 -1.87
CA GLY A 281 2.42 6.19 -1.56
C GLY A 281 3.28 6.52 -0.32
N PRO A 282 3.29 7.79 0.12
CA PRO A 282 4.18 8.26 1.18
C PRO A 282 3.73 7.81 2.57
N VAL A 283 4.67 7.79 3.52
CA VAL A 283 4.37 7.65 4.95
C VAL A 283 3.44 8.78 5.40
N MET A 284 2.39 8.44 6.12
CA MET A 284 1.41 9.39 6.65
C MET A 284 1.57 9.51 8.17
N ARG A 285 1.33 10.72 8.70
CA ARG A 285 1.48 11.03 10.13
C ARG A 285 0.19 11.54 10.78
N ASP A 286 -0.91 11.43 10.04
CA ASP A 286 -2.26 11.74 10.49
C ASP A 286 -3.28 10.85 9.76
N LEU A 287 -4.54 10.99 10.13
CA LEU A 287 -5.65 10.19 9.61
C LEU A 287 -6.39 10.86 8.43
N ALA A 288 -5.91 12.01 7.94
CA ALA A 288 -6.63 12.80 6.92
C ALA A 288 -6.90 11.99 5.66
N TYR A 289 -5.89 11.25 5.16
CA TYR A 289 -6.06 10.45 3.95
C TYR A 289 -6.96 9.21 4.18
N ILE A 290 -6.87 8.56 5.34
CA ILE A 290 -7.81 7.46 5.68
C ILE A 290 -9.25 7.97 5.65
N ARG A 291 -9.53 9.13 6.25
CA ARG A 291 -10.86 9.76 6.24
C ARG A 291 -11.29 10.15 4.82
N GLN A 292 -10.35 10.58 3.99
CA GLN A 292 -10.61 10.85 2.57
C GLN A 292 -11.03 9.58 1.84
N VAL A 293 -10.32 8.45 2.00
CA VAL A 293 -10.67 7.16 1.40
C VAL A 293 -12.06 6.70 1.88
N LYS A 294 -12.35 6.80 3.18
CA LYS A 294 -13.69 6.49 3.73
C LYS A 294 -14.78 7.34 3.06
N ARG A 295 -14.56 8.64 2.89
CA ARG A 295 -15.49 9.54 2.20
C ARG A 295 -15.66 9.15 0.73
N MET A 296 -14.59 8.79 0.03
CA MET A 296 -14.65 8.32 -1.35
C MET A 296 -15.54 7.06 -1.48
N LEU A 297 -15.28 6.07 -0.64
CA LEU A 297 -16.02 4.80 -0.63
C LEU A 297 -17.50 5.01 -0.26
N SER A 298 -17.80 5.78 0.79
CA SER A 298 -19.18 6.06 1.20
C SER A 298 -19.95 6.83 0.14
N THR A 299 -19.33 7.85 -0.50
CA THR A 299 -19.96 8.61 -1.59
C THR A 299 -20.29 7.70 -2.77
N ALA A 300 -19.39 6.81 -3.16
CA ALA A 300 -19.63 5.86 -4.26
C ALA A 300 -20.76 4.88 -3.89
N ARG A 301 -20.69 4.25 -2.71
CA ARG A 301 -21.69 3.30 -2.21
C ARG A 301 -23.09 3.92 -2.14
N ASP A 302 -23.20 5.10 -1.54
CA ASP A 302 -24.50 5.76 -1.32
C ASP A 302 -25.11 6.23 -2.65
N SER A 303 -24.28 6.70 -3.60
CA SER A 303 -24.73 7.02 -4.96
C SER A 303 -25.25 5.79 -5.71
N VAL A 304 -24.57 4.64 -5.54
CA VAL A 304 -25.01 3.37 -6.14
C VAL A 304 -26.32 2.87 -5.50
N ARG A 305 -26.44 2.96 -4.16
CA ARG A 305 -27.68 2.61 -3.45
C ARG A 305 -28.86 3.43 -3.96
N ALA A 306 -28.68 4.73 -4.12
CA ALA A 306 -29.72 5.61 -4.66
C ALA A 306 -30.14 5.21 -6.10
N ALA A 307 -29.16 4.93 -6.97
CA ALA A 307 -29.42 4.49 -8.35
C ALA A 307 -30.14 3.11 -8.39
N ALA A 308 -29.70 2.17 -7.57
CA ALA A 308 -30.32 0.85 -7.49
C ALA A 308 -31.75 0.88 -6.90
N ALA A 309 -32.03 1.81 -5.96
CA ALA A 309 -33.35 1.98 -5.36
C ALA A 309 -34.43 2.42 -6.37
N ILE A 310 -34.04 3.15 -7.42
CA ILE A 310 -34.94 3.52 -8.53
C ILE A 310 -34.90 2.53 -9.69
N GLY A 311 -34.35 1.33 -9.46
CA GLY A 311 -34.40 0.21 -10.42
C GLY A 311 -33.36 0.24 -11.53
N LEU A 312 -32.32 1.07 -11.48
CA LEU A 312 -31.29 1.08 -12.52
C LEU A 312 -30.51 -0.24 -12.55
N SER A 313 -30.18 -0.70 -13.76
CA SER A 313 -29.29 -1.83 -13.96
C SER A 313 -27.83 -1.45 -13.61
N ALA A 314 -26.95 -2.46 -13.51
CA ALA A 314 -25.51 -2.24 -13.31
C ALA A 314 -24.91 -1.27 -14.33
N ASP A 315 -25.18 -1.50 -15.61
CA ASP A 315 -24.68 -0.65 -16.71
C ASP A 315 -25.23 0.79 -16.64
N SER A 316 -26.51 0.94 -16.34
CA SER A 316 -27.13 2.26 -16.17
C SER A 316 -26.56 2.97 -14.94
N THR A 317 -26.38 2.27 -13.82
CA THR A 317 -25.76 2.79 -12.61
C THR A 317 -24.32 3.27 -12.89
N ALA A 318 -23.51 2.45 -13.57
CA ALA A 318 -22.13 2.81 -13.94
C ALA A 318 -22.05 4.07 -14.83
N LYS A 319 -23.09 4.32 -15.66
CA LYS A 319 -23.18 5.52 -16.52
C LYS A 319 -23.56 6.77 -15.74
N VAL A 320 -24.46 6.67 -14.76
CA VAL A 320 -24.97 7.85 -14.02
C VAL A 320 -24.15 8.18 -12.77
N VAL A 321 -23.56 7.20 -12.11
CA VAL A 321 -22.71 7.40 -10.92
C VAL A 321 -21.30 7.83 -11.34
N ARG A 322 -21.17 9.13 -11.68
CA ARG A 322 -19.92 9.68 -12.20
C ARG A 322 -18.97 10.19 -11.14
N LEU A 323 -19.45 10.50 -9.94
CA LEU A 323 -18.67 11.06 -8.83
C LEU A 323 -17.88 12.33 -9.21
N ALA A 324 -18.45 13.17 -10.08
CA ALA A 324 -17.72 14.25 -10.73
C ALA A 324 -17.16 15.31 -9.75
N ALA A 325 -17.87 15.58 -8.65
CA ALA A 325 -17.37 16.51 -7.63
C ALA A 325 -16.12 15.95 -6.94
N LEU A 326 -16.15 14.66 -6.57
CA LEU A 326 -15.03 13.96 -5.96
C LEU A 326 -13.83 13.85 -6.92
N GLN A 327 -14.10 13.58 -8.19
CA GLN A 327 -13.07 13.53 -9.24
C GLN A 327 -12.36 14.88 -9.38
N ARG A 328 -13.10 15.99 -9.46
CA ARG A 328 -12.52 17.34 -9.53
C ARG A 328 -11.68 17.69 -8.31
N GLU A 329 -12.15 17.31 -7.13
CA GLU A 329 -11.41 17.54 -5.89
C GLU A 329 -10.06 16.81 -5.86
N LEU A 330 -10.02 15.55 -6.32
CA LEU A 330 -8.85 14.68 -6.19
C LEU A 330 -7.87 14.78 -7.38
N ALA A 331 -8.40 14.96 -8.57
CA ALA A 331 -7.62 14.93 -9.80
C ALA A 331 -7.41 16.32 -10.42
N GLY A 332 -8.25 17.31 -10.07
CA GLY A 332 -8.21 18.63 -10.71
C GLY A 332 -8.27 18.50 -12.23
N ASP A 333 -7.43 19.25 -12.91
CA ASP A 333 -7.29 19.21 -14.37
C ASP A 333 -6.18 18.26 -14.84
N GLU A 334 -5.50 17.53 -13.93
CA GLU A 334 -4.44 16.61 -14.30
C GLU A 334 -5.03 15.37 -14.99
N LYS A 335 -4.64 15.17 -16.25
CA LYS A 335 -5.16 14.12 -17.13
C LYS A 335 -4.94 12.71 -16.58
N TRP A 336 -3.72 12.43 -16.12
CA TRP A 336 -3.36 11.13 -15.56
C TRP A 336 -4.15 10.81 -14.30
N MET A 337 -4.32 11.77 -13.40
CA MET A 337 -5.10 11.60 -12.18
C MET A 337 -6.59 11.39 -12.46
N ASN A 338 -7.15 12.06 -13.48
CA ASN A 338 -8.52 11.83 -13.93
C ASN A 338 -8.72 10.42 -14.51
N TRP A 339 -7.74 9.93 -15.26
CA TRP A 339 -7.73 8.55 -15.74
C TRP A 339 -7.61 7.58 -14.56
N ALA A 340 -6.67 7.79 -13.65
CA ALA A 340 -6.44 6.96 -12.46
C ALA A 340 -7.69 6.89 -11.57
N PHE A 341 -8.36 8.02 -11.32
CA PHE A 341 -9.63 8.06 -10.61
C PHE A 341 -10.68 7.16 -11.25
N SER A 342 -10.82 7.25 -12.57
CA SER A 342 -11.81 6.43 -13.29
C SER A 342 -11.44 4.96 -13.30
N TYR A 343 -10.17 4.63 -13.53
CA TYR A 343 -9.68 3.26 -13.73
C TYR A 343 -9.52 2.50 -12.41
N PHE A 344 -8.80 3.07 -11.45
CA PHE A 344 -8.50 2.38 -10.20
C PHE A 344 -9.61 2.46 -9.16
N PHE A 345 -10.38 3.55 -9.15
CA PHE A 345 -11.38 3.78 -8.11
C PHE A 345 -12.81 3.72 -8.62
N ARG A 346 -13.26 4.68 -9.44
CA ARG A 346 -14.68 4.85 -9.75
C ARG A 346 -15.32 3.62 -10.37
N ARG A 347 -14.76 3.13 -11.48
CA ARG A 347 -15.34 1.99 -12.19
C ARG A 347 -15.44 0.73 -11.34
N PRO A 348 -14.34 0.26 -10.70
CA PRO A 348 -14.39 -0.93 -9.90
C PRO A 348 -15.26 -0.77 -8.65
N VAL A 349 -15.14 0.33 -7.90
CA VAL A 349 -15.91 0.53 -6.67
C VAL A 349 -17.41 0.65 -6.94
N VAL A 350 -17.81 1.35 -8.01
CA VAL A 350 -19.24 1.45 -8.41
C VAL A 350 -19.80 0.08 -8.77
N GLY A 351 -19.04 -0.74 -9.52
CA GLY A 351 -19.44 -2.11 -9.83
C GLY A 351 -19.61 -2.96 -8.58
N ARG A 352 -18.61 -2.94 -7.71
CA ARG A 352 -18.62 -3.72 -6.45
C ARG A 352 -19.71 -3.26 -5.49
N ALA A 353 -19.96 -1.96 -5.36
CA ALA A 353 -21.05 -1.42 -4.56
C ALA A 353 -22.43 -1.84 -5.12
N TYR A 354 -22.57 -1.98 -6.45
CA TYR A 354 -23.79 -2.48 -7.06
C TYR A 354 -24.01 -3.97 -6.75
N GLU A 355 -22.97 -4.79 -6.85
CA GLU A 355 -23.00 -6.21 -6.46
C GLU A 355 -23.35 -6.37 -4.98
N GLU A 356 -22.81 -5.49 -4.11
CA GLU A 356 -23.13 -5.47 -2.68
C GLU A 356 -24.62 -5.18 -2.43
N VAL A 357 -25.20 -4.17 -3.10
CA VAL A 357 -26.61 -3.84 -3.00
C VAL A 357 -27.51 -4.99 -3.46
N LYS A 358 -27.07 -5.77 -4.44
CA LYS A 358 -27.78 -6.94 -4.96
C LYS A 358 -27.56 -8.22 -4.12
N GLY A 359 -26.67 -8.19 -3.14
CA GLY A 359 -26.36 -9.35 -2.31
C GLY A 359 -25.60 -10.45 -3.07
N VAL A 360 -24.88 -10.10 -4.15
CA VAL A 360 -24.14 -11.07 -4.99
C VAL A 360 -22.62 -10.94 -4.85
N LEU A 361 -22.14 -10.15 -3.90
CA LEU A 361 -20.71 -10.13 -3.55
C LEU A 361 -20.27 -11.50 -3.03
N PRO A 362 -19.19 -12.11 -3.60
CA PRO A 362 -18.69 -13.42 -3.18
C PRO A 362 -18.12 -13.42 -1.76
#